data_284818364225f91250d880cbf566a24b
#
_entry.id   284818364225f91250d880cbf566a24b
#
_cell.length_a   1.000
_cell.length_b   1.000
_cell.length_c   1.000
_cell.angle_alpha   90.00
_cell.angle_beta   90.00
_cell.angle_gamma   90.00
#
_symmetry.space_group_name_H-M   'P 1'
#
loop_
_entity.id
_entity.type
_entity.pdbx_description
1 polymer ?
#
loop_
_entity_poly.entity_id
_entity_poly.type
_entity_poly.pdbx_seq_one_letter_code
_entity_poly.pdbx_strand_id
1 'polypeptide(L)'
;MMRRLLLAFALLLMAAPAFAVNPDEVLADPALEARARALSAELRCMVCQNQSIDDSNADLAKDLRLLVRERIADGDSDEAVLNYIVSRYGEFVLLKPRVSMKTVLLWGAPVLLVLAGGLSLLVFARKRAGKPTGSKLTADEQAKLSELLKK
;
A
#
# COMPACT_ATOMS: atom_id res chain seq x y z
N MET A 1 -0.45 -27.15 -27.95
CA MET A 1 -0.19 -26.28 -26.81
C MET A 1 0.50 -24.96 -27.21
N MET A 2 1.54 -25.00 -28.01
CA MET A 2 2.32 -23.81 -28.47
C MET A 2 1.46 -22.74 -29.17
N ARG A 3 0.52 -23.11 -30.05
CA ARG A 3 -0.39 -22.17 -30.72
C ARG A 3 -1.31 -21.41 -29.75
N ARG A 4 -1.77 -22.04 -28.62
CA ARG A 4 -2.59 -21.40 -27.60
C ARG A 4 -1.76 -20.43 -26.75
N LEU A 5 -0.51 -20.78 -26.47
CA LEU A 5 0.43 -19.91 -25.77
C LEU A 5 0.81 -18.67 -26.59
N LEU A 6 1.02 -18.85 -27.92
CA LEU A 6 1.29 -17.73 -28.84
C LEU A 6 0.09 -16.79 -28.94
N LEU A 7 -1.14 -17.32 -29.00
CA LEU A 7 -2.35 -16.51 -29.03
C LEU A 7 -2.56 -15.73 -27.70
N ALA A 8 -2.31 -16.37 -26.55
CA ALA A 8 -2.40 -15.70 -25.25
C ALA A 8 -1.33 -14.61 -25.11
N PHE A 9 -0.11 -14.84 -25.59
CA PHE A 9 0.96 -13.88 -25.60
C PHE A 9 0.67 -12.70 -26.54
N ALA A 10 0.12 -12.97 -27.73
CA ALA A 10 -0.30 -11.92 -28.66
C ALA A 10 -1.43 -11.06 -28.10
N LEU A 11 -2.41 -11.67 -27.40
CA LEU A 11 -3.47 -10.93 -26.70
C LEU A 11 -2.94 -10.04 -25.56
N LEU A 12 -1.94 -10.50 -24.82
CA LEU A 12 -1.28 -9.73 -23.77
C LEU A 12 -0.52 -8.51 -24.32
N LEU A 13 0.09 -8.65 -25.51
CA LEU A 13 0.80 -7.55 -26.18
C LEU A 13 -0.14 -6.50 -26.78
N MET A 14 -1.41 -6.81 -26.99
CA MET A 14 -2.43 -5.86 -27.48
C MET A 14 -3.13 -5.06 -26.39
N ALA A 15 -2.79 -5.25 -25.10
CA ALA A 15 -3.33 -4.44 -24.00
C ALA A 15 -2.76 -3.02 -24.09
N ALA A 16 -3.52 -2.11 -24.72
CA ALA A 16 -3.18 -0.70 -24.76
C ALA A 16 -3.44 -0.06 -23.37
N PRO A 17 -2.56 0.82 -22.88
CA PRO A 17 -2.83 1.57 -21.67
C PRO A 17 -4.06 2.43 -21.86
N ALA A 18 -5.05 2.30 -20.97
CA ALA A 18 -6.22 3.17 -20.93
C ALA A 18 -5.88 4.40 -20.07
N PHE A 19 -5.91 5.57 -20.67
CA PHE A 19 -5.70 6.83 -19.95
C PHE A 19 -7.06 7.39 -19.53
N ALA A 20 -7.20 7.75 -18.25
CA ALA A 20 -8.41 8.38 -17.70
C ALA A 20 -8.43 9.90 -17.94
N VAL A 21 -7.28 10.50 -18.22
CA VAL A 21 -7.13 11.94 -18.47
C VAL A 21 -7.48 12.26 -19.93
N ASN A 22 -8.42 13.19 -20.13
CA ASN A 22 -8.80 13.62 -21.47
C ASN A 22 -7.79 14.61 -22.04
N PRO A 23 -7.59 14.65 -23.37
CA PRO A 23 -6.67 15.60 -24.02
C PRO A 23 -7.01 17.08 -23.77
N ASP A 24 -8.29 17.40 -23.54
CA ASP A 24 -8.78 18.75 -23.26
C ASP A 24 -8.46 19.26 -21.84
N GLU A 25 -8.03 18.36 -20.94
CA GLU A 25 -7.62 18.72 -19.59
C GLU A 25 -6.14 19.11 -19.48
N VAL A 26 -5.31 18.70 -20.47
CA VAL A 26 -3.86 18.75 -20.40
C VAL A 26 -3.34 20.19 -20.51
N LEU A 27 -2.41 20.57 -19.62
CA LEU A 27 -1.72 21.86 -19.68
C LEU A 27 -0.77 21.92 -20.88
N ALA A 28 -0.63 23.11 -21.49
CA ALA A 28 0.26 23.31 -22.63
C ALA A 28 1.75 23.14 -22.29
N ASP A 29 2.14 23.43 -21.05
CA ASP A 29 3.49 23.22 -20.52
C ASP A 29 3.64 21.78 -20.02
N PRO A 30 4.50 20.96 -20.65
CA PRO A 30 4.71 19.58 -20.25
C PRO A 30 5.27 19.42 -18.83
N ALA A 31 6.03 20.40 -18.32
CA ALA A 31 6.59 20.33 -16.97
C ALA A 31 5.48 20.56 -15.92
N LEU A 32 4.60 21.52 -16.15
CA LEU A 32 3.44 21.78 -15.29
C LEU A 32 2.44 20.62 -15.35
N GLU A 33 2.24 20.03 -16.52
CA GLU A 33 1.36 18.85 -16.68
C GLU A 33 1.91 17.61 -15.94
N ALA A 34 3.20 17.34 -16.04
CA ALA A 34 3.83 16.25 -15.31
C ALA A 34 3.65 16.43 -13.79
N ARG A 35 3.78 17.66 -13.31
CA ARG A 35 3.55 18.03 -11.90
C ARG A 35 2.08 17.85 -11.51
N ALA A 36 1.14 18.28 -12.36
CA ALA A 36 -0.30 18.12 -12.13
C ALA A 36 -0.70 16.65 -12.04
N ARG A 37 -0.16 15.80 -12.89
CA ARG A 37 -0.39 14.35 -12.85
C ARG A 37 0.19 13.71 -11.61
N ALA A 38 1.40 14.09 -11.20
CA ALA A 38 2.01 13.59 -9.97
C ALA A 38 1.13 13.89 -8.75
N LEU A 39 0.62 15.13 -8.62
CA LEU A 39 -0.30 15.50 -7.54
C LEU A 39 -1.65 14.78 -7.65
N SER A 40 -2.20 14.63 -8.86
CA SER A 40 -3.44 13.89 -9.10
C SER A 40 -3.36 12.43 -8.71
N ALA A 41 -2.19 11.80 -8.85
CA ALA A 41 -1.95 10.44 -8.41
C ALA A 41 -1.90 10.28 -6.87
N GLU A 42 -1.72 11.36 -6.12
CA GLU A 42 -1.76 11.37 -4.66
C GLU A 42 -3.16 11.63 -4.08
N LEU A 43 -4.09 12.09 -4.93
CA LEU A 43 -5.44 12.45 -4.55
C LEU A 43 -6.42 11.32 -4.86
N ARG A 44 -7.31 11.06 -3.91
CA ARG A 44 -8.34 10.01 -3.98
C ARG A 44 -9.58 10.50 -4.72
N CYS A 45 -10.08 9.69 -5.63
CA CYS A 45 -11.43 9.85 -6.17
C CYS A 45 -12.43 9.44 -5.08
N MET A 46 -13.23 10.39 -4.60
CA MET A 46 -14.12 10.18 -3.44
C MET A 46 -15.38 9.37 -3.77
N VAL A 47 -15.67 9.15 -5.04
CA VAL A 47 -16.84 8.36 -5.52
C VAL A 47 -16.41 7.04 -6.16
N CYS A 48 -15.11 6.71 -6.12
CA CYS A 48 -14.53 5.53 -6.71
C CYS A 48 -14.04 4.55 -5.63
N GLN A 49 -13.73 3.31 -6.03
CA GLN A 49 -13.17 2.31 -5.12
C GLN A 49 -11.67 2.52 -4.87
N ASN A 50 -11.32 3.59 -4.15
CA ASN A 50 -9.94 3.88 -3.74
C ASN A 50 -8.94 4.16 -4.88
N GLN A 51 -9.42 4.57 -6.05
CA GLN A 51 -8.57 4.99 -7.16
C GLN A 51 -8.07 6.42 -6.96
N SER A 52 -6.95 6.77 -7.61
CA SER A 52 -6.52 8.16 -7.73
C SER A 52 -7.46 8.94 -8.68
N ILE A 53 -7.44 10.27 -8.57
CA ILE A 53 -8.16 11.09 -9.56
C ILE A 53 -7.47 11.05 -10.93
N ASP A 54 -6.18 10.68 -11.02
CA ASP A 54 -5.47 10.51 -12.30
C ASP A 54 -5.93 9.24 -13.05
N ASP A 55 -6.37 8.19 -12.30
CA ASP A 55 -6.79 6.90 -12.86
C ASP A 55 -8.31 6.77 -13.02
N SER A 56 -9.09 7.77 -12.57
CA SER A 56 -10.55 7.71 -12.54
C SER A 56 -11.20 8.54 -13.63
N ASN A 57 -12.21 7.96 -14.32
CA ASN A 57 -13.06 8.63 -15.31
C ASN A 57 -14.32 9.28 -14.71
N ALA A 58 -14.50 9.29 -13.37
CA ALA A 58 -15.64 9.92 -12.74
C ALA A 58 -15.61 11.44 -12.93
N ASP A 59 -16.78 12.07 -13.07
CA ASP A 59 -16.89 13.52 -13.25
C ASP A 59 -16.21 14.29 -12.10
N LEU A 60 -16.42 13.86 -10.85
CA LEU A 60 -15.76 14.47 -9.70
C LEU A 60 -14.22 14.35 -9.77
N ALA A 61 -13.69 13.27 -10.31
CA ALA A 61 -12.24 13.12 -10.51
C ALA A 61 -11.73 14.10 -11.58
N LYS A 62 -12.51 14.31 -12.65
CA LYS A 62 -12.22 15.31 -13.68
C LYS A 62 -12.21 16.73 -13.09
N ASP A 63 -13.21 17.09 -12.31
CA ASP A 63 -13.29 18.40 -11.66
C ASP A 63 -12.10 18.66 -10.74
N LEU A 64 -11.69 17.66 -9.96
CA LEU A 64 -10.52 17.76 -9.10
C LEU A 64 -9.21 17.87 -9.90
N ARG A 65 -9.08 17.14 -11.02
CA ARG A 65 -7.91 17.27 -11.90
C ARG A 65 -7.80 18.64 -12.52
N LEU A 66 -8.93 19.23 -12.94
CA LEU A 66 -8.97 20.60 -13.47
C LEU A 66 -8.59 21.62 -12.39
N LEU A 67 -9.10 21.45 -11.17
CA LEU A 67 -8.75 22.31 -10.04
C LEU A 67 -7.25 22.24 -9.70
N VAL A 68 -6.64 21.05 -9.72
CA VAL A 68 -5.19 20.90 -9.53
C VAL A 68 -4.41 21.69 -10.59
N ARG A 69 -4.81 21.57 -11.85
CA ARG A 69 -4.16 22.27 -12.98
C ARG A 69 -4.32 23.78 -12.89
N GLU A 70 -5.49 24.27 -12.54
CA GLU A 70 -5.76 25.68 -12.29
C GLU A 70 -4.82 26.25 -11.25
N ARG A 71 -4.74 25.61 -10.07
CA ARG A 71 -3.87 26.06 -8.98
C ARG A 71 -2.38 26.05 -9.34
N ILE A 72 -1.96 25.04 -10.10
CA ILE A 72 -0.56 24.97 -10.61
C ILE A 72 -0.28 26.07 -11.63
N ALA A 73 -1.24 26.36 -12.52
CA ALA A 73 -1.11 27.44 -13.51
C ALA A 73 -1.06 28.82 -12.83
N ASP A 74 -1.74 29.00 -11.70
CA ASP A 74 -1.69 30.21 -10.86
C ASP A 74 -0.35 30.36 -10.11
N GLY A 75 0.53 29.36 -10.18
CA GLY A 75 1.87 29.41 -9.59
C GLY A 75 1.97 28.85 -8.18
N ASP A 76 0.94 28.15 -7.69
CA ASP A 76 0.97 27.53 -6.37
C ASP A 76 2.04 26.44 -6.26
N SER A 77 2.61 26.30 -5.06
CA SER A 77 3.47 25.16 -4.72
C SER A 77 2.64 23.88 -4.54
N ASP A 78 3.26 22.70 -4.71
CA ASP A 78 2.60 21.41 -4.52
C ASP A 78 1.89 21.30 -3.17
N GLU A 79 2.57 21.77 -2.12
CA GLU A 79 2.01 21.77 -0.78
C GLU A 79 0.79 22.72 -0.68
N ALA A 80 0.83 23.87 -1.30
CA ALA A 80 -0.29 24.83 -1.32
C ALA A 80 -1.51 24.24 -2.03
N VAL A 81 -1.30 23.58 -3.18
CA VAL A 81 -2.37 22.88 -3.93
C VAL A 81 -3.00 21.79 -3.06
N LEU A 82 -2.21 20.92 -2.47
CA LEU A 82 -2.73 19.85 -1.61
C LEU A 82 -3.44 20.39 -0.36
N ASN A 83 -2.92 21.46 0.26
CA ASN A 83 -3.55 22.09 1.42
C ASN A 83 -4.90 22.71 1.05
N TYR A 84 -4.98 23.35 -0.11
CA TYR A 84 -6.23 23.90 -0.61
C TYR A 84 -7.29 22.81 -0.80
N ILE A 85 -6.93 21.70 -1.44
CA ILE A 85 -7.86 20.59 -1.68
C ILE A 85 -8.28 19.95 -0.36
N VAL A 86 -7.33 19.71 0.57
CA VAL A 86 -7.62 19.15 1.90
C VAL A 86 -8.54 20.08 2.70
N SER A 87 -8.37 21.39 2.62
CA SER A 87 -9.24 22.36 3.31
C SER A 87 -10.69 22.27 2.84
N ARG A 88 -10.90 21.89 1.59
CA ARG A 88 -12.22 21.86 0.95
C ARG A 88 -12.91 20.50 1.04
N TYR A 89 -12.13 19.41 0.93
CA TYR A 89 -12.63 18.03 0.85
C TYR A 89 -12.25 17.17 2.06
N GLY A 90 -11.41 17.68 2.95
CA GLY A 90 -10.94 16.98 4.14
C GLY A 90 -9.74 16.07 3.88
N GLU A 91 -9.11 15.58 4.95
CA GLU A 91 -7.90 14.73 4.90
C GLU A 91 -8.10 13.41 4.13
N PHE A 92 -9.34 12.93 4.01
CA PHE A 92 -9.65 11.69 3.32
C PHE A 92 -9.38 11.75 1.81
N VAL A 93 -9.31 12.97 1.23
CA VAL A 93 -8.94 13.15 -0.18
C VAL A 93 -7.51 12.71 -0.48
N LEU A 94 -6.65 12.61 0.51
CA LEU A 94 -5.29 12.10 0.35
C LEU A 94 -5.28 10.57 0.34
N LEU A 95 -4.67 9.98 -0.68
CA LEU A 95 -4.43 8.53 -0.74
C LEU A 95 -3.43 8.07 0.32
N LYS A 96 -2.44 8.92 0.60
CA LYS A 96 -1.44 8.67 1.64
C LYS A 96 -1.67 9.64 2.79
N PRO A 97 -2.11 9.17 3.97
CA PRO A 97 -2.28 10.02 5.15
C PRO A 97 -0.96 10.73 5.50
N ARG A 98 -1.01 12.03 5.74
CA ARG A 98 0.15 12.79 6.18
C ARG A 98 0.54 12.40 7.60
N VAL A 99 1.83 12.45 7.90
CA VAL A 99 2.31 12.29 9.28
C VAL A 99 1.88 13.52 10.08
N SER A 100 0.99 13.32 11.03
CA SER A 100 0.45 14.36 11.92
C SER A 100 0.20 13.75 13.30
N MET A 101 -0.07 14.60 14.30
CA MET A 101 -0.45 14.11 15.64
C MET A 101 -1.67 13.19 15.61
N LYS A 102 -2.59 13.37 14.64
CA LYS A 102 -3.77 12.51 14.46
C LYS A 102 -3.42 11.15 13.87
N THR A 103 -2.37 11.08 13.04
CA THR A 103 -1.95 9.85 12.34
C THR A 103 -0.70 9.20 12.94
N VAL A 104 -0.13 9.78 14.01
CA VAL A 104 1.07 9.24 14.65
C VAL A 104 0.88 7.80 15.15
N LEU A 105 -0.31 7.47 15.63
CA LEU A 105 -0.64 6.10 16.05
C LEU A 105 -0.68 5.13 14.86
N LEU A 106 -1.20 5.58 13.71
CA LEU A 106 -1.26 4.78 12.48
C LEU A 106 0.15 4.40 12.01
N TRP A 107 1.09 5.34 12.03
CA TRP A 107 2.46 5.11 11.59
C TRP A 107 3.33 4.45 12.65
N GLY A 108 3.06 4.72 13.93
CA GLY A 108 3.83 4.19 15.06
C GLY A 108 3.42 2.76 15.48
N ALA A 109 2.14 2.41 15.35
CA ALA A 109 1.62 1.11 15.80
C ALA A 109 2.36 -0.10 15.19
N PRO A 110 2.63 -0.17 13.86
CA PRO A 110 3.38 -1.29 13.29
C PRO A 110 4.78 -1.46 13.91
N VAL A 111 5.47 -0.34 14.13
CA VAL A 111 6.82 -0.35 14.74
C VAL A 111 6.76 -0.85 16.18
N LEU A 112 5.81 -0.36 16.96
CA LEU A 112 5.61 -0.80 18.34
C LEU A 112 5.26 -2.29 18.43
N LEU A 113 4.40 -2.79 17.52
CA LEU A 113 4.03 -4.20 17.47
C LEU A 113 5.23 -5.09 17.12
N VAL A 114 6.06 -4.69 16.16
CA VAL A 114 7.29 -5.43 15.80
C VAL A 114 8.26 -5.45 16.97
N LEU A 115 8.46 -4.33 17.65
CA LEU A 115 9.35 -4.26 18.83
C LEU A 115 8.82 -5.10 19.99
N ALA A 116 7.54 -5.01 20.32
CA ALA A 116 6.91 -5.78 21.38
C ALA A 116 6.92 -7.28 21.06
N GLY A 117 6.59 -7.66 19.82
CA GLY A 117 6.63 -9.06 19.35
C GLY A 117 8.05 -9.62 19.37
N GLY A 118 9.02 -8.86 18.85
CA GLY A 118 10.43 -9.24 18.87
C GLY A 118 10.97 -9.43 20.28
N LEU A 119 10.67 -8.50 21.18
CA LEU A 119 11.06 -8.60 22.59
C LEU A 119 10.42 -9.81 23.27
N SER A 120 9.13 -10.04 23.02
CA SER A 120 8.41 -11.21 23.54
C SER A 120 9.05 -12.53 23.08
N LEU A 121 9.38 -12.61 21.78
CA LEU A 121 10.07 -13.80 21.23
C LEU A 121 11.43 -14.02 21.85
N LEU A 122 12.22 -12.96 22.04
CA LEU A 122 13.53 -13.04 22.69
C LEU A 122 13.42 -13.52 24.15
N VAL A 123 12.46 -12.98 24.91
CA VAL A 123 12.21 -13.42 26.30
C VAL A 123 11.75 -14.86 26.34
N PHE A 124 10.87 -15.28 25.42
CA PHE A 124 10.38 -16.67 25.34
C PHE A 124 11.50 -17.63 24.93
N ALA A 125 12.32 -17.26 23.94
CA ALA A 125 13.46 -18.07 23.50
C ALA A 125 14.48 -18.28 24.64
N ARG A 126 14.80 -17.18 25.36
CA ARG A 126 15.69 -17.27 26.54
C ARG A 126 15.12 -18.14 27.66
N LYS A 127 13.82 -18.05 27.94
CA LYS A 127 13.16 -18.91 28.94
C LYS A 127 13.11 -20.36 28.53
N ARG A 128 13.01 -20.68 27.22
CA ARG A 128 13.02 -22.06 26.70
C ARG A 128 14.42 -22.65 26.61
N ALA A 129 15.44 -21.85 26.33
CA ALA A 129 16.82 -22.33 26.22
C ALA A 129 17.36 -22.97 27.52
N GLY A 130 16.74 -22.70 28.68
CA GLY A 130 17.09 -23.31 29.96
C GLY A 130 16.23 -24.51 30.39
N LYS A 131 15.22 -24.89 29.60
CA LYS A 131 14.39 -26.06 29.89
C LYS A 131 14.77 -27.20 28.96
N PRO A 132 15.21 -28.39 29.47
CA PRO A 132 15.46 -29.53 28.61
C PRO A 132 14.16 -29.88 27.88
N THR A 133 14.22 -29.91 26.53
CA THR A 133 13.12 -30.31 25.65
C THR A 133 12.95 -31.82 25.77
N GLY A 134 12.18 -32.26 26.73
CA GLY A 134 11.81 -33.62 26.97
C GLY A 134 11.88 -33.91 28.44
N SER A 135 10.77 -34.32 29.05
CA SER A 135 10.81 -35.08 30.33
C SER A 135 11.62 -36.34 30.07
N LYS A 136 12.55 -36.65 30.94
CA LYS A 136 13.20 -37.98 30.90
C LYS A 136 12.08 -39.00 30.82
N LEU A 137 12.20 -39.95 29.87
CA LEU A 137 11.28 -41.06 29.74
C LEU A 137 11.07 -41.71 31.11
N THR A 138 9.85 -41.99 31.48
CA THR A 138 9.53 -42.77 32.67
C THR A 138 10.11 -44.17 32.53
N ALA A 139 10.33 -44.88 33.64
CA ALA A 139 10.88 -46.24 33.63
C ALA A 139 10.05 -47.19 32.73
N ASP A 140 8.73 -47.02 32.71
CA ASP A 140 7.82 -47.82 31.88
C ASP A 140 7.92 -47.47 30.37
N GLU A 141 8.12 -46.22 30.03
CA GLU A 141 8.32 -45.78 28.64
C GLU A 141 9.69 -46.27 28.13
N GLN A 142 10.70 -46.28 28.98
CA GLN A 142 12.03 -46.79 28.66
C GLN A 142 12.04 -48.30 28.45
N ALA A 143 11.29 -49.05 29.29
CA ALA A 143 11.10 -50.48 29.13
C ALA A 143 10.38 -50.83 27.81
N LYS A 144 9.26 -50.15 27.51
CA LYS A 144 8.54 -50.30 26.22
C LYS A 144 9.41 -49.98 25.03
N LEU A 145 10.19 -48.90 25.09
CA LEU A 145 11.09 -48.52 24.00
C LEU A 145 12.16 -49.59 23.78
N SER A 146 12.73 -50.14 24.86
CA SER A 146 13.74 -51.23 24.77
C SER A 146 13.18 -52.51 24.20
N GLU A 147 11.91 -52.82 24.46
CA GLU A 147 11.21 -54.00 23.89
C GLU A 147 10.96 -53.84 22.40
N LEU A 148 10.54 -52.63 21.98
CA LEU A 148 10.32 -52.32 20.57
C LEU A 148 11.60 -52.29 19.73
N LEU A 149 12.73 -51.90 20.29
CA LEU A 149 14.03 -51.88 19.64
C LEU A 149 14.70 -53.25 19.54
N LYS A 150 14.23 -54.27 20.29
CA LYS A 150 14.74 -55.65 20.24
C LYS A 150 14.07 -56.51 19.17
N LYS A 151 13.06 -56.00 18.47
CA LYS A 151 12.31 -56.73 17.45
C LYS A 151 12.78 -56.32 16.07
#